data_e20df1a9e5fdbbb83409c6d0af53011f
#
_entry.id   e20df1a9e5fdbbb83409c6d0af53011f
#
_cell.length_a   1.000
_cell.length_b   1.000
_cell.length_c   1.000
_cell.angle_alpha   90.00
_cell.angle_beta   90.00
_cell.angle_gamma   90.00
#
_symmetry.space_group_name_H-M   'P 1'
#
loop_
_entity.id
_entity.type
_entity.pdbx_description
1 polymer ?
#
loop_
_entity_poly.entity_id
_entity_poly.type
_entity_poly.pdbx_seq_one_letter_code
_entity_poly.pdbx_strand_id
1 'polypeptide(L)'
;DLALALSLRAYDFADHKTAEREPAGPVTILVDDPEAAEAAALPARAVAEGVFLTRDLVNEPANVLTPPAFAERLLSLRSLGVEVDVLEEPELERLGMRLLLAVGADRQFQHLCA
;
A
#
# COMPACT_ATOMS: atom_id res chain seq x y z
N ASP A 1 2.45 6.78 -20.88
CA ASP A 1 3.36 7.54 -20.03
C ASP A 1 4.56 6.66 -19.63
N LEU A 2 5.73 6.96 -20.22
CA LEU A 2 6.96 6.17 -20.02
C LEU A 2 7.45 6.21 -18.58
N ALA A 3 7.35 7.37 -17.92
CA ALA A 3 7.78 7.54 -16.52
C ALA A 3 6.95 6.65 -15.59
N LEU A 4 5.63 6.58 -15.77
CA LEU A 4 4.76 5.69 -15.01
C LEU A 4 5.12 4.23 -15.24
N ALA A 5 5.30 3.82 -16.50
CA ALA A 5 5.61 2.44 -16.84
C ALA A 5 6.94 1.97 -16.22
N LEU A 6 7.98 2.80 -16.26
CA LEU A 6 9.27 2.52 -15.64
C LEU A 6 9.17 2.45 -14.11
N SER A 7 8.46 3.39 -13.48
CA SER A 7 8.21 3.36 -12.03
C SER A 7 7.49 2.07 -11.63
N LEU A 8 6.40 1.71 -12.30
CA LEU A 8 5.65 0.50 -11.98
C LEU A 8 6.45 -0.80 -12.21
N ARG A 9 7.38 -0.80 -13.18
CA ARG A 9 8.26 -1.94 -13.44
C ARG A 9 9.36 -2.08 -12.40
N ALA A 10 9.79 -0.97 -11.78
CA ALA A 10 10.83 -0.96 -10.75
C ALA A 10 10.33 -1.45 -9.38
N TYR A 11 9.02 -1.62 -9.20
CA TYR A 11 8.44 -2.12 -7.95
C TYR A 11 8.94 -3.52 -7.61
N ASP A 12 9.45 -3.70 -6.40
CA ASP A 12 9.78 -4.98 -5.82
C ASP A 12 9.33 -5.03 -4.35
N PHE A 13 8.61 -6.08 -3.99
CA PHE A 13 8.23 -6.35 -2.60
C PHE A 13 9.24 -7.35 -2.02
N ALA A 14 10.14 -6.84 -1.17
CA ALA A 14 11.26 -7.62 -0.63
C ALA A 14 11.17 -7.86 0.89
N ASP A 15 10.21 -7.25 1.59
CA ASP A 15 10.18 -7.16 3.06
C ASP A 15 10.23 -8.50 3.80
N HIS A 16 9.80 -9.60 3.16
CA HIS A 16 9.79 -10.93 3.78
C HIS A 16 10.64 -11.95 3.01
N LYS A 17 11.54 -11.48 2.13
CA LYS A 17 12.41 -12.34 1.34
C LYS A 17 13.83 -12.28 1.87
N THR A 18 14.44 -13.45 2.03
CA THR A 18 15.85 -13.58 2.42
C THR A 18 16.81 -13.52 1.22
N ALA A 19 16.29 -13.62 0.01
CA ALA A 19 17.11 -13.55 -1.20
C ALA A 19 17.50 -12.10 -1.50
N GLU A 20 18.82 -11.84 -1.51
CA GLU A 20 19.34 -10.58 -2.03
C GLU A 20 19.01 -10.48 -3.53
N ARG A 21 18.36 -9.40 -3.90
CA ARG A 21 18.08 -9.06 -5.30
C ARG A 21 18.92 -7.87 -5.68
N GLU A 22 19.59 -7.96 -6.82
CA GLU A 22 20.26 -6.78 -7.36
C GLU A 22 19.22 -5.71 -7.69
N PRO A 23 19.36 -4.49 -7.14
CA PRO A 23 18.46 -3.40 -7.47
C PRO A 23 18.54 -3.09 -8.97
N ALA A 24 17.42 -2.72 -9.56
CA ALA A 24 17.43 -2.22 -10.94
C ALA A 24 18.36 -1.00 -11.02
N GLY A 25 19.26 -1.00 -11.99
CA GLY A 25 20.17 0.12 -12.22
C GLY A 25 19.41 1.41 -12.56
N PRO A 26 20.07 2.56 -12.48
CA PRO A 26 19.46 3.85 -12.80
C PRO A 26 19.03 3.88 -14.29
N VAL A 27 17.82 4.39 -14.52
CA VAL A 27 17.29 4.63 -15.87
C VAL A 27 17.33 6.12 -16.15
N THR A 28 18.03 6.52 -17.21
CA THR A 28 18.10 7.91 -17.65
C THR A 28 17.30 8.09 -18.92
N ILE A 29 16.37 9.04 -18.91
CA ILE A 29 15.58 9.44 -20.08
C ILE A 29 16.15 10.75 -20.62
N LEU A 30 16.59 10.73 -21.86
CA LEU A 30 17.09 11.94 -22.54
C LEU A 30 15.91 12.67 -23.18
N VAL A 31 15.79 13.95 -22.87
CA VAL A 31 14.72 14.84 -23.38
C VAL A 31 15.30 16.21 -23.72
N ASP A 32 14.64 16.94 -24.60
CA ASP A 32 15.10 18.29 -25.01
C ASP A 32 14.93 19.33 -23.90
N ASP A 33 13.86 19.20 -23.09
CA ASP A 33 13.57 20.07 -21.95
C ASP A 33 13.36 19.22 -20.68
N PRO A 34 14.43 19.04 -19.87
CA PRO A 34 14.36 18.24 -18.66
C PRO A 34 13.41 18.81 -17.59
N GLU A 35 13.33 20.13 -17.46
CA GLU A 35 12.51 20.78 -16.44
C GLU A 35 11.03 20.59 -16.73
N ALA A 36 10.61 20.81 -17.98
CA ALA A 36 9.23 20.55 -18.41
C ALA A 36 8.87 19.07 -18.30
N ALA A 37 9.79 18.17 -18.65
CA ALA A 37 9.59 16.72 -18.55
C ALA A 37 9.43 16.27 -17.10
N GLU A 38 10.21 16.82 -16.17
CA GLU A 38 10.10 16.51 -14.75
C GLU A 38 8.76 16.98 -14.16
N ALA A 39 8.35 18.20 -14.48
CA ALA A 39 7.04 18.73 -14.07
C ALA A 39 5.88 17.85 -14.60
N ALA A 40 5.96 17.42 -15.87
CA ALA A 40 4.97 16.53 -16.47
C ALA A 40 4.95 15.12 -15.87
N ALA A 41 6.06 14.67 -15.26
CA ALA A 41 6.15 13.36 -14.60
C ALA A 41 5.57 13.32 -13.17
N LEU A 42 5.38 14.45 -12.51
CA LEU A 42 4.89 14.51 -11.12
C LEU A 42 3.56 13.77 -10.90
N PRO A 43 2.52 13.93 -11.74
CA PRO A 43 1.27 13.19 -11.57
C PRO A 43 1.48 11.67 -11.73
N ALA A 44 2.36 11.26 -12.63
CA ALA A 44 2.67 9.86 -12.85
C ALA A 44 3.38 9.22 -11.65
N ARG A 45 4.27 9.96 -10.99
CA ARG A 45 4.93 9.53 -9.74
C ARG A 45 3.91 9.36 -8.63
N ALA A 46 3.01 10.31 -8.43
CA ALA A 46 1.97 10.21 -7.41
C ALA A 46 1.07 8.98 -7.62
N VAL A 47 0.70 8.68 -8.87
CA VAL A 47 -0.04 7.46 -9.21
C VAL A 47 0.78 6.21 -8.91
N ALA A 48 2.09 6.20 -9.24
CA ALA A 48 2.97 5.06 -8.97
C ALA A 48 3.08 4.79 -7.45
N GLU A 49 3.22 5.82 -6.63
CA GLU A 49 3.26 5.69 -5.16
C GLU A 49 1.97 5.10 -4.60
N GLY A 50 0.81 5.54 -5.08
CA GLY A 50 -0.48 4.94 -4.70
C GLY A 50 -0.61 3.48 -5.11
N VAL A 51 -0.10 3.11 -6.28
CA VAL A 51 -0.05 1.72 -6.74
C VAL A 51 0.91 0.89 -5.89
N PHE A 52 2.07 1.44 -5.48
CA PHE A 52 3.02 0.75 -4.61
C PHE A 52 2.40 0.47 -3.25
N LEU A 53 1.79 1.46 -2.61
CA LEU A 53 1.06 1.27 -1.36
C LEU A 53 0.02 0.14 -1.47
N THR A 54 -0.76 0.14 -2.56
CA THR A 54 -1.76 -0.90 -2.79
C THR A 54 -1.12 -2.29 -2.95
N ARG A 55 -0.04 -2.39 -3.70
CA ARG A 55 0.68 -3.65 -3.91
C ARG A 55 1.33 -4.15 -2.62
N ASP A 56 1.90 -3.27 -1.80
CA ASP A 56 2.45 -3.61 -0.51
C ASP A 56 1.38 -4.20 0.40
N LEU A 57 0.21 -3.55 0.50
CA LEU A 57 -0.91 -4.04 1.28
C LEU A 57 -1.41 -5.42 0.80
N VAL A 58 -1.42 -5.67 -0.52
CA VAL A 58 -1.85 -6.98 -1.07
C VAL A 58 -0.80 -8.07 -0.87
N ASN A 59 0.48 -7.71 -0.92
CA ASN A 59 1.58 -8.67 -0.80
C ASN A 59 1.94 -9.01 0.65
N GLU A 60 1.51 -8.18 1.61
CA GLU A 60 1.73 -8.45 3.03
C GLU A 60 1.04 -9.75 3.47
N PRO A 61 1.74 -10.60 4.21
CA PRO A 61 1.14 -11.81 4.74
C PRO A 61 0.10 -11.49 5.82
N ALA A 62 -0.90 -12.36 5.92
CA ALA A 62 -2.06 -12.16 6.77
C ALA A 62 -1.76 -12.07 8.28
N ASN A 63 -0.63 -12.61 8.72
CA ASN A 63 -0.16 -12.50 10.10
C ASN A 63 0.50 -11.15 10.41
N VAL A 64 0.89 -10.38 9.39
CA VAL A 64 1.46 -9.04 9.51
C VAL A 64 0.36 -8.00 9.26
N LEU A 65 -0.37 -8.11 8.15
CA LEU A 65 -1.45 -7.19 7.82
C LEU A 65 -2.76 -7.62 8.50
N THR A 66 -2.83 -7.39 9.78
CA THR A 66 -4.08 -7.54 10.55
C THR A 66 -5.02 -6.34 10.30
N PRO A 67 -6.34 -6.45 10.61
CA PRO A 67 -7.26 -5.32 10.46
C PRO A 67 -6.81 -4.03 11.15
N PRO A 68 -6.30 -4.04 12.40
CA PRO A 68 -5.73 -2.85 13.02
C PRO A 68 -4.51 -2.30 12.27
N ALA A 69 -3.57 -3.17 11.84
CA ALA A 69 -2.39 -2.75 11.08
C ALA A 69 -2.77 -2.14 9.72
N PHE A 70 -3.79 -2.67 9.06
CA PHE A 70 -4.32 -2.09 7.84
C PHE A 70 -4.90 -0.69 8.07
N ALA A 71 -5.71 -0.52 9.12
CA ALA A 71 -6.28 0.78 9.49
C ALA A 71 -5.17 1.81 9.81
N GLU A 72 -4.14 1.41 10.55
CA GLU A 72 -3.00 2.27 10.87
C GLU A 72 -2.25 2.71 9.60
N ARG A 73 -2.02 1.81 8.65
CA ARG A 73 -1.41 2.18 7.36
C ARG A 73 -2.26 3.17 6.57
N LEU A 74 -3.58 3.02 6.58
CA LEU A 74 -4.47 3.98 5.92
C LEU A 74 -4.49 5.35 6.61
N LEU A 75 -4.31 5.42 7.93
CA LEU A 75 -4.21 6.69 8.66
C LEU A 75 -3.03 7.55 8.19
N SER A 76 -1.97 6.96 7.65
CA SER A 76 -0.85 7.70 7.08
C SER A 76 -1.25 8.60 5.91
N LEU A 77 -2.33 8.25 5.18
CA LEU A 77 -2.86 9.05 4.06
C LEU A 77 -3.40 10.42 4.50
N ARG A 78 -3.65 10.61 5.79
CA ARG A 78 -4.03 11.93 6.34
C ARG A 78 -2.97 12.99 6.06
N SER A 79 -1.70 12.62 6.03
CA SER A 79 -0.61 13.53 5.69
C SER A 79 -0.69 14.06 4.26
N LEU A 80 -1.41 13.37 3.38
CA LEU A 80 -1.67 13.75 2.00
C LEU A 80 -2.99 14.50 1.81
N GLY A 81 -3.69 14.85 2.91
CA GLY A 81 -4.97 15.56 2.89
C GLY A 81 -6.19 14.66 2.68
N VAL A 82 -6.02 13.34 2.76
CA VAL A 82 -7.15 12.40 2.71
C VAL A 82 -7.81 12.32 4.09
N GLU A 83 -9.12 12.47 4.15
CA GLU A 83 -9.90 12.23 5.37
C GLU A 83 -10.08 10.72 5.54
N VAL A 84 -9.66 10.21 6.69
CA VAL A 84 -9.73 8.77 7.00
C VAL A 84 -10.40 8.59 8.36
N ASP A 85 -11.54 7.90 8.37
CA ASP A 85 -12.24 7.51 9.58
C ASP A 85 -12.07 6.00 9.83
N VAL A 86 -11.69 5.64 11.05
CA VAL A 86 -11.56 4.25 11.48
C VAL A 86 -12.69 3.95 12.45
N LEU A 87 -13.50 2.95 12.11
CA LEU A 87 -14.60 2.48 12.96
C LEU A 87 -14.14 1.25 13.75
N GLU A 88 -14.29 1.31 15.05
CA GLU A 88 -13.99 0.21 15.97
C GLU A 88 -15.12 -0.81 16.04
N GLU A 89 -14.85 -2.02 16.54
CA GLU A 89 -15.82 -3.11 16.62
C GLU A 89 -17.19 -2.71 17.22
N PRO A 90 -17.26 -1.98 18.37
CA PRO A 90 -18.56 -1.57 18.94
C PRO A 90 -19.38 -0.68 18.01
N GLU A 91 -18.70 0.09 17.18
CA GLU A 91 -19.31 1.00 16.23
C GLU A 91 -19.83 0.23 15.00
N LEU A 92 -19.05 -0.75 14.54
CA LEU A 92 -19.45 -1.69 13.49
C LEU A 92 -20.67 -2.52 13.90
N GLU A 93 -20.73 -2.98 15.17
CA GLU A 93 -21.89 -3.67 15.73
C GLU A 93 -23.12 -2.79 15.71
N ARG A 94 -23.00 -1.53 16.17
CA ARG A 94 -24.11 -0.57 16.16
C ARG A 94 -24.66 -0.28 14.76
N LEU A 95 -23.77 -0.28 13.77
CA LEU A 95 -24.12 -0.10 12.36
C LEU A 95 -24.63 -1.38 11.69
N GLY A 96 -24.63 -2.52 12.39
CA GLY A 96 -25.10 -3.80 11.86
C GLY A 96 -24.16 -4.45 10.85
N MET A 97 -22.88 -4.07 10.82
CA MET A 97 -21.87 -4.57 9.87
C MET A 97 -21.34 -5.96 10.28
N ARG A 98 -22.24 -6.90 10.52
CA ARG A 98 -21.94 -8.24 11.06
C ARG A 98 -21.01 -9.06 10.18
N LEU A 99 -21.11 -8.93 8.86
CA LEU A 99 -20.24 -9.66 7.93
C LEU A 99 -18.79 -9.22 8.07
N LEU A 100 -18.56 -7.92 8.23
CA LEU A 100 -17.21 -7.37 8.42
C LEU A 100 -16.61 -7.85 9.75
N LEU A 101 -17.41 -7.85 10.81
CA LEU A 101 -17.01 -8.38 12.12
C LEU A 101 -16.67 -9.88 12.06
N ALA A 102 -17.49 -10.68 11.35
CA ALA A 102 -17.24 -12.11 11.20
C ALA A 102 -15.91 -12.41 10.49
N VAL A 103 -15.56 -11.64 9.44
CA VAL A 103 -14.27 -11.78 8.75
C VAL A 103 -13.09 -11.37 9.65
N GLY A 104 -13.28 -10.35 10.51
CA GLY A 104 -12.26 -9.91 11.47
C GLY A 104 -12.05 -10.90 12.64
N ALA A 105 -13.13 -11.50 13.13
CA ALA A 105 -13.12 -12.40 14.29
C ALA A 105 -12.38 -13.74 14.02
N ASP A 106 -12.39 -14.23 12.80
CA ASP A 106 -11.81 -15.53 12.43
C ASP A 106 -10.28 -15.58 12.66
N ARG A 107 -9.61 -14.45 12.78
CA ARG A 107 -8.17 -14.37 13.07
C ARG A 107 -7.80 -14.46 14.55
N GLN A 108 -8.70 -14.18 15.47
CA GLN A 108 -8.44 -14.36 16.92
C GLN A 108 -8.41 -15.84 17.30
N PHE A 109 -9.08 -16.72 16.56
CA PHE A 109 -9.09 -18.16 16.84
C PHE A 109 -7.80 -18.89 16.43
N GLN A 110 -7.01 -18.35 15.51
CA GLN A 110 -5.76 -18.99 15.09
C GLN A 110 -4.63 -18.93 16.14
N HIS A 111 -4.72 -18.03 17.13
CA HIS A 111 -3.78 -17.96 18.24
C HIS A 111 -4.11 -18.88 19.43
N LEU A 112 -5.26 -19.54 19.41
CA LEU A 112 -5.71 -20.44 20.47
C LEU A 112 -5.38 -21.92 20.22
N CYS A 113 -4.82 -22.25 19.05
CA CYS A 113 -4.47 -23.63 18.64
C CYS A 113 -2.94 -23.83 18.45
N ALA A 114 -2.09 -23.00 19.07
CA ALA A 114 -0.63 -23.17 19.08
C ALA A 114 -0.13 -23.56 20.46
#